data_3bc143bd1b5ca346e796220bf446a117
#
_entry.id   3bc143bd1b5ca346e796220bf446a117
#
_cell.length_a   1.000
_cell.length_b   1.000
_cell.length_c   1.000
_cell.angle_alpha   90.00
_cell.angle_beta   90.00
_cell.angle_gamma   90.00
#
_symmetry.space_group_name_H-M   'P 1'
#
loop_
_entity.id
_entity.type
_entity.pdbx_description
1 polymer ?
#
loop_
_entity_poly.entity_id
_entity_poly.type
_entity_poly.pdbx_seq_one_letter_code
_entity_poly.pdbx_strand_id
1 'polypeptide(L)'
;MPAPSETNGARRRRLEPDERRAQILACAIDMFGERPYAAVSTAELAQRAGVARGLINHYFGNKRDLYLAVVRRMVTLPRVDDMIVPTGTDRERVDASVHWLLDTIAEHGSTWVKVTSHEGVGDDPEVQQILDAADDAAAERLLLMVGRADSAHGAQLRALVRAYGGLVKVAGREWITRRTLTREQVHELLADMLMTLVTQSLPKVDRRR
;
A
#
# COMPACT_ATOMS: atom_id res chain seq x y z
N MET A 1 -12.00 -50.74 35.42
CA MET A 1 -11.41 -49.42 35.61
C MET A 1 -11.34 -48.72 34.25
N PRO A 2 -12.11 -47.66 33.97
CA PRO A 2 -11.97 -46.89 32.75
C PRO A 2 -10.89 -45.83 32.95
N ALA A 3 -10.04 -45.66 31.93
CA ALA A 3 -8.97 -44.62 31.86
C ALA A 3 -9.59 -43.23 31.78
N PRO A 4 -8.92 -42.17 32.33
CA PRO A 4 -9.40 -40.80 32.22
C PRO A 4 -9.11 -40.25 30.82
N SER A 5 -10.16 -39.74 30.17
CA SER A 5 -10.09 -38.97 28.94
C SER A 5 -9.37 -37.67 29.17
N GLU A 6 -8.16 -37.50 28.66
CA GLU A 6 -7.44 -36.26 28.57
C GLU A 6 -8.15 -35.31 27.62
N THR A 7 -8.91 -34.39 28.13
CA THR A 7 -9.39 -33.20 27.40
C THR A 7 -8.20 -32.28 27.18
N ASN A 8 -7.58 -32.41 26.02
CA ASN A 8 -6.54 -31.51 25.53
C ASN A 8 -7.19 -30.16 25.14
N GLY A 9 -7.45 -29.33 26.14
CA GLY A 9 -7.85 -27.93 25.98
C GLY A 9 -6.64 -27.15 25.48
N ALA A 10 -6.52 -26.97 24.17
CA ALA A 10 -5.53 -26.08 23.57
C ALA A 10 -5.65 -24.70 24.23
N ARG A 11 -4.75 -24.40 25.17
CA ARG A 11 -4.62 -23.08 25.82
C ARG A 11 -4.42 -22.06 24.71
N ARG A 12 -5.46 -21.28 24.35
CA ARG A 12 -5.36 -20.13 23.47
C ARG A 12 -4.26 -19.22 24.03
N ARG A 13 -3.11 -19.19 23.37
CA ARG A 13 -1.99 -18.31 23.71
C ARG A 13 -2.53 -16.88 23.75
N ARG A 14 -2.40 -16.22 24.91
CA ARG A 14 -2.78 -14.82 25.07
C ARG A 14 -1.79 -14.01 24.24
N LEU A 15 -2.27 -13.44 23.12
CA LEU A 15 -1.46 -12.58 22.28
C LEU A 15 -1.11 -11.30 23.05
N GLU A 16 0.10 -10.81 22.84
CA GLU A 16 0.54 -9.50 23.33
C GLU A 16 -0.31 -8.38 22.67
N PRO A 17 -0.42 -7.19 23.31
CA PRO A 17 -1.23 -6.08 22.79
C PRO A 17 -0.94 -5.72 21.33
N ASP A 18 0.32 -5.64 20.94
CA ASP A 18 0.74 -5.32 19.57
C ASP A 18 0.37 -6.42 18.57
N GLU A 19 0.55 -7.69 18.95
CA GLU A 19 0.11 -8.82 18.13
C GLU A 19 -1.42 -8.81 17.93
N ARG A 20 -2.16 -8.45 18.97
CA ARG A 20 -3.63 -8.34 18.90
C ARG A 20 -4.08 -7.19 18.00
N ARG A 21 -3.41 -6.03 18.11
CA ARG A 21 -3.66 -4.88 17.24
C ARG A 21 -3.37 -5.22 15.78
N ALA A 22 -2.25 -5.88 15.49
CA ALA A 22 -1.88 -6.34 14.16
C ALA A 22 -2.90 -7.35 13.59
N GLN A 23 -3.38 -8.30 14.41
CA GLN A 23 -4.42 -9.27 14.02
C GLN A 23 -5.73 -8.58 13.59
N ILE A 24 -6.20 -7.60 14.36
CA ILE A 24 -7.42 -6.84 14.03
C ILE A 24 -7.20 -6.06 12.72
N LEU A 25 -6.05 -5.41 12.56
CA LEU A 25 -5.72 -4.64 11.36
C LEU A 25 -5.65 -5.53 10.11
N ALA A 26 -5.01 -6.70 10.18
CA ALA A 26 -4.96 -7.65 9.08
C ALA A 26 -6.37 -8.10 8.65
N CYS A 27 -7.21 -8.45 9.61
CA CYS A 27 -8.60 -8.80 9.33
C CYS A 27 -9.38 -7.64 8.68
N ALA A 28 -9.13 -6.40 9.10
CA ALA A 28 -9.76 -5.21 8.52
C ALA A 28 -9.29 -4.98 7.07
N ILE A 29 -8.01 -5.18 6.79
CA ILE A 29 -7.45 -5.09 5.43
C ILE A 29 -8.20 -6.04 4.49
N ASP A 30 -8.35 -7.30 4.86
CA ASP A 30 -9.06 -8.29 4.03
C ASP A 30 -10.52 -7.90 3.82
N MET A 31 -11.23 -7.54 4.90
CA MET A 31 -12.66 -7.21 4.82
C MET A 31 -12.96 -5.96 4.00
N PHE A 32 -12.13 -4.92 4.09
CA PHE A 32 -12.26 -3.73 3.26
C PHE A 32 -11.80 -3.97 1.80
N GLY A 33 -10.96 -4.98 1.57
CA GLY A 33 -10.65 -5.47 0.24
C GLY A 33 -11.78 -6.27 -0.41
N GLU A 34 -12.54 -7.01 0.38
CA GLU A 34 -13.68 -7.82 -0.11
C GLU A 34 -14.91 -6.94 -0.40
N ARG A 35 -15.23 -5.97 0.49
CA ARG A 35 -16.49 -5.22 0.50
C ARG A 35 -16.27 -3.72 0.62
N PRO A 36 -17.22 -2.88 0.11
CA PRO A 36 -17.20 -1.44 0.34
C PRO A 36 -17.20 -1.10 1.84
N TYR A 37 -16.58 0.03 2.21
CA TYR A 37 -16.52 0.50 3.60
C TYR A 37 -17.88 0.47 4.33
N ALA A 38 -18.95 0.95 3.65
CA ALA A 38 -20.28 1.00 4.25
C ALA A 38 -20.83 -0.39 4.63
N ALA A 39 -20.47 -1.43 3.88
CA ALA A 39 -20.95 -2.79 4.06
C ALA A 39 -20.21 -3.60 5.14
N VAL A 40 -19.07 -3.11 5.64
CA VAL A 40 -18.31 -3.77 6.71
C VAL A 40 -18.84 -3.31 8.07
N SER A 41 -19.25 -4.25 8.95
CA SER A 41 -19.62 -3.92 10.33
C SER A 41 -18.50 -4.24 11.32
N THR A 42 -18.39 -3.44 12.40
CA THR A 42 -17.42 -3.72 13.48
C THR A 42 -17.74 -5.02 14.24
N ALA A 43 -19.00 -5.45 14.24
CA ALA A 43 -19.39 -6.72 14.85
C ALA A 43 -18.87 -7.93 14.05
N GLU A 44 -19.07 -7.92 12.73
CA GLU A 44 -18.53 -8.95 11.83
C GLU A 44 -17.01 -8.98 11.86
N LEU A 45 -16.38 -7.78 11.87
CA LEU A 45 -14.93 -7.67 11.95
C LEU A 45 -14.39 -8.28 13.25
N ALA A 46 -15.04 -8.02 14.39
CA ALA A 46 -14.69 -8.62 15.68
C ALA A 46 -14.82 -10.14 15.65
N GLN A 47 -15.92 -10.64 15.07
CA GLN A 47 -16.17 -12.07 14.91
C GLN A 47 -15.09 -12.72 14.04
N ARG A 48 -14.79 -12.14 12.88
CA ARG A 48 -13.76 -12.65 11.95
C ARG A 48 -12.35 -12.60 12.54
N ALA A 49 -12.04 -11.52 13.29
CA ALA A 49 -10.77 -11.40 14.01
C ALA A 49 -10.70 -12.27 15.29
N GLY A 50 -11.78 -12.93 15.70
CA GLY A 50 -11.81 -13.75 16.91
C GLY A 50 -11.61 -12.96 18.20
N VAL A 51 -12.09 -11.70 18.24
CA VAL A 51 -11.97 -10.78 19.39
C VAL A 51 -13.32 -10.27 19.86
N ALA A 52 -13.38 -9.80 21.12
CA ALA A 52 -14.56 -9.08 21.59
C ALA A 52 -14.68 -7.72 20.87
N ARG A 53 -15.90 -7.29 20.50
CA ARG A 53 -16.16 -6.03 19.78
C ARG A 53 -15.53 -4.81 20.48
N GLY A 54 -15.53 -4.79 21.81
CA GLY A 54 -14.93 -3.70 22.59
C GLY A 54 -13.44 -3.53 22.36
N LEU A 55 -12.71 -4.60 21.96
CA LEU A 55 -11.29 -4.50 21.66
C LEU A 55 -11.01 -3.70 20.37
N ILE A 56 -11.91 -3.72 19.39
CA ILE A 56 -11.75 -2.88 18.19
C ILE A 56 -11.75 -1.40 18.59
N ASN A 57 -12.72 -1.00 19.41
CA ASN A 57 -12.81 0.37 19.92
C ASN A 57 -11.63 0.73 20.83
N HIS A 58 -11.14 -0.22 21.62
CA HIS A 58 -9.99 -0.01 22.49
C HIS A 58 -8.70 0.29 21.68
N TYR A 59 -8.44 -0.47 20.59
CA TYR A 59 -7.20 -0.33 19.80
C TYR A 59 -7.28 0.75 18.72
N PHE A 60 -8.46 1.03 18.19
CA PHE A 60 -8.61 1.89 17.01
C PHE A 60 -9.61 3.04 17.18
N GLY A 61 -10.35 3.08 18.30
CA GLY A 61 -11.38 4.09 18.54
C GLY A 61 -12.71 3.72 17.88
N ASN A 62 -12.84 3.96 16.58
CA ASN A 62 -14.07 3.67 15.84
C ASN A 62 -13.75 3.02 14.48
N LYS A 63 -14.81 2.69 13.72
CA LYS A 63 -14.67 2.06 12.39
C LYS A 63 -13.92 2.93 11.41
N ARG A 64 -14.12 4.27 11.46
CA ARG A 64 -13.42 5.21 10.57
C ARG A 64 -11.92 5.24 10.89
N ASP A 65 -11.55 5.32 12.16
CA ASP A 65 -10.14 5.33 12.58
C ASP A 65 -9.43 4.03 12.22
N LEU A 66 -10.13 2.88 12.35
CA LEU A 66 -9.63 1.60 11.86
C LEU A 66 -9.41 1.62 10.33
N TYR A 67 -10.36 2.19 9.57
CA TYR A 67 -10.20 2.33 8.13
C TYR A 67 -9.02 3.23 7.75
N LEU A 68 -8.83 4.36 8.45
CA LEU A 68 -7.66 5.23 8.26
C LEU A 68 -6.35 4.48 8.56
N ALA A 69 -6.34 3.60 9.56
CA ALA A 69 -5.19 2.74 9.84
C ALA A 69 -4.93 1.76 8.68
N VAL A 70 -5.98 1.21 8.05
CA VAL A 70 -5.85 0.38 6.83
C VAL A 70 -5.29 1.21 5.68
N VAL A 71 -5.84 2.41 5.42
CA VAL A 71 -5.34 3.30 4.36
C VAL A 71 -3.84 3.56 4.56
N ARG A 72 -3.45 3.99 5.76
CA ARG A 72 -2.02 4.23 6.08
C ARG A 72 -1.17 2.99 5.83
N ARG A 73 -1.63 1.80 6.26
CA ARG A 73 -0.89 0.55 6.05
C ARG A 73 -0.70 0.20 4.58
N MET A 74 -1.72 0.47 3.74
CA MET A 74 -1.70 0.17 2.30
C MET A 74 -0.75 1.08 1.51
N VAL A 75 -0.56 2.32 1.94
CA VAL A 75 0.27 3.30 1.22
C VAL A 75 1.63 3.57 1.86
N THR A 76 1.91 2.97 3.04
CA THR A 76 3.22 3.09 3.69
C THR A 76 4.23 2.24 2.95
N LEU A 77 5.16 2.89 2.26
CA LEU A 77 6.32 2.25 1.69
C LEU A 77 7.41 2.06 2.77
N PRO A 78 8.26 1.04 2.67
CA PRO A 78 9.44 0.88 3.54
C PRO A 78 10.31 2.14 3.52
N ARG A 79 11.07 2.38 4.59
CA ARG A 79 12.01 3.51 4.64
C ARG A 79 13.09 3.34 3.55
N VAL A 80 13.61 4.46 3.05
CA VAL A 80 14.71 4.42 2.05
C VAL A 80 15.91 3.65 2.59
N ASP A 81 16.20 3.82 3.89
CA ASP A 81 17.32 3.14 4.57
C ASP A 81 17.11 1.61 4.64
N ASP A 82 15.88 1.13 4.58
CA ASP A 82 15.52 -0.29 4.60
C ASP A 82 15.43 -0.89 3.17
N MET A 83 15.57 -0.05 2.15
CA MET A 83 15.52 -0.49 0.75
C MET A 83 16.91 -0.84 0.24
N ILE A 84 17.07 -2.05 -0.28
CA ILE A 84 18.24 -2.40 -1.08
C ILE A 84 18.09 -1.68 -2.42
N VAL A 85 18.86 -0.60 -2.63
CA VAL A 85 18.90 0.08 -3.93
C VAL A 85 19.52 -0.90 -4.94
N PRO A 86 18.79 -1.30 -6.00
CA PRO A 86 19.32 -2.24 -6.97
C PRO A 86 20.61 -1.69 -7.61
N THR A 87 21.62 -2.54 -7.73
CA THR A 87 22.87 -2.23 -8.45
C THR A 87 22.73 -2.63 -9.91
N GLY A 88 23.58 -2.07 -10.79
CA GLY A 88 23.58 -2.40 -12.21
C GLY A 88 23.26 -1.20 -13.11
N THR A 89 22.90 -1.49 -14.35
CA THR A 89 22.46 -0.49 -15.35
C THR A 89 21.15 0.17 -14.92
N ASP A 90 20.84 1.34 -15.48
CA ASP A 90 19.57 2.03 -15.20
C ASP A 90 18.36 1.14 -15.52
N ARG A 91 18.43 0.34 -16.59
CA ARG A 91 17.37 -0.61 -16.94
C ARG A 91 17.18 -1.69 -15.89
N GLU A 92 18.24 -2.34 -15.45
CA GLU A 92 18.19 -3.38 -14.40
C GLU A 92 17.64 -2.83 -13.07
N ARG A 93 18.03 -1.60 -12.71
CA ARG A 93 17.54 -0.91 -11.51
C ARG A 93 16.05 -0.58 -11.61
N VAL A 94 15.59 -0.12 -12.76
CA VAL A 94 14.19 0.17 -13.04
C VAL A 94 13.36 -1.12 -12.99
N ASP A 95 13.79 -2.18 -13.68
CA ASP A 95 13.10 -3.46 -13.71
C ASP A 95 12.95 -4.06 -12.31
N ALA A 96 14.02 -4.04 -11.52
CA ALA A 96 13.99 -4.53 -10.12
C ALA A 96 13.06 -3.70 -9.24
N SER A 97 13.05 -2.37 -9.41
CA SER A 97 12.17 -1.47 -8.65
C SER A 97 10.70 -1.68 -8.99
N VAL A 98 10.38 -1.85 -10.26
CA VAL A 98 9.00 -2.14 -10.71
C VAL A 98 8.57 -3.53 -10.25
N HIS A 99 9.45 -4.52 -10.32
CA HIS A 99 9.18 -5.88 -9.84
C HIS A 99 8.80 -5.87 -8.35
N TRP A 100 9.63 -5.24 -7.52
CA TRP A 100 9.36 -5.06 -6.09
C TRP A 100 8.03 -4.33 -5.83
N LEU A 101 7.74 -3.26 -6.58
CA LEU A 101 6.49 -2.51 -6.46
C LEU A 101 5.28 -3.39 -6.75
N LEU A 102 5.34 -4.20 -7.82
CA LEU A 102 4.24 -5.10 -8.19
C LEU A 102 4.05 -6.22 -7.17
N ASP A 103 5.12 -6.76 -6.56
CA ASP A 103 5.01 -7.72 -5.47
C ASP A 103 4.33 -7.10 -4.24
N THR A 104 4.72 -5.87 -3.88
CA THR A 104 4.08 -5.10 -2.79
C THR A 104 2.59 -4.85 -3.05
N ILE A 105 2.23 -4.51 -4.30
CA ILE A 105 0.82 -4.36 -4.69
C ILE A 105 0.08 -5.70 -4.61
N ALA A 106 0.70 -6.79 -5.05
CA ALA A 106 0.09 -8.12 -5.06
C ALA A 106 -0.24 -8.64 -3.66
N GLU A 107 0.58 -8.30 -2.66
CA GLU A 107 0.40 -8.73 -1.26
C GLU A 107 -1.00 -8.39 -0.72
N HIS A 108 -1.55 -7.22 -1.11
CA HIS A 108 -2.86 -6.75 -0.65
C HIS A 108 -3.80 -6.36 -1.80
N GLY A 109 -3.53 -6.81 -3.00
CA GLY A 109 -4.13 -6.50 -4.30
C GLY A 109 -5.44 -5.71 -4.31
N SER A 110 -6.56 -6.37 -3.98
CA SER A 110 -7.89 -5.74 -4.04
C SER A 110 -8.05 -4.57 -3.05
N THR A 111 -7.47 -4.67 -1.86
CA THR A 111 -7.52 -3.61 -0.84
C THR A 111 -6.70 -2.40 -1.28
N TRP A 112 -5.51 -2.65 -1.83
CA TRP A 112 -4.67 -1.58 -2.36
C TRP A 112 -5.38 -0.80 -3.48
N VAL A 113 -6.00 -1.51 -4.44
CA VAL A 113 -6.75 -0.87 -5.53
C VAL A 113 -7.91 -0.03 -4.98
N LYS A 114 -8.73 -0.58 -4.07
CA LYS A 114 -9.87 0.16 -3.50
C LYS A 114 -9.47 1.41 -2.74
N VAL A 115 -8.40 1.31 -1.94
CA VAL A 115 -7.87 2.44 -1.18
C VAL A 115 -7.33 3.52 -2.10
N THR A 116 -6.54 3.16 -3.12
CA THR A 116 -5.89 4.12 -4.01
C THR A 116 -6.79 4.68 -5.12
N SER A 117 -7.93 4.02 -5.42
CA SER A 117 -8.93 4.51 -6.38
C SER A 117 -10.05 5.33 -5.76
N HIS A 118 -9.96 5.68 -4.47
CA HIS A 118 -10.98 6.45 -3.73
C HIS A 118 -12.36 5.78 -3.63
N GLU A 119 -12.43 4.46 -3.86
CA GLU A 119 -13.70 3.70 -3.81
C GLU A 119 -14.17 3.40 -2.38
N GLY A 120 -13.41 3.81 -1.35
CA GLY A 120 -13.66 3.42 0.05
C GLY A 120 -14.66 4.29 0.80
N VAL A 121 -14.27 5.49 1.17
CA VAL A 121 -15.03 6.40 2.09
C VAL A 121 -15.46 7.68 1.37
N GLY A 122 -15.50 7.68 0.03
CA GLY A 122 -15.85 8.87 -0.74
C GLY A 122 -14.83 10.01 -0.55
N ASP A 123 -15.31 11.25 -0.45
CA ASP A 123 -14.49 12.46 -0.32
C ASP A 123 -13.99 12.72 1.13
N ASP A 124 -13.59 11.68 1.89
CA ASP A 124 -13.05 11.89 3.24
C ASP A 124 -11.70 12.64 3.16
N PRO A 125 -11.64 13.88 3.70
CA PRO A 125 -10.45 14.73 3.57
C PRO A 125 -9.20 14.12 4.21
N GLU A 126 -9.34 13.34 5.29
CA GLU A 126 -8.20 12.70 5.96
C GLU A 126 -7.65 11.53 5.14
N VAL A 127 -8.52 10.78 4.45
CA VAL A 127 -8.09 9.75 3.49
C VAL A 127 -7.29 10.42 2.37
N GLN A 128 -7.80 11.52 1.79
CA GLN A 128 -7.10 12.26 0.75
C GLN A 128 -5.73 12.76 1.23
N GLN A 129 -5.65 13.34 2.42
CA GLN A 129 -4.37 13.80 2.99
C GLN A 129 -3.36 12.65 3.15
N ILE A 130 -3.79 11.47 3.58
CA ILE A 130 -2.92 10.30 3.70
C ILE A 130 -2.39 9.86 2.33
N LEU A 131 -3.27 9.84 1.31
CA LEU A 131 -2.89 9.45 -0.04
C LEU A 131 -1.93 10.47 -0.66
N ASP A 132 -2.20 11.76 -0.53
CA ASP A 132 -1.35 12.83 -1.05
C ASP A 132 0.03 12.81 -0.37
N ALA A 133 0.08 12.64 0.95
CA ALA A 133 1.34 12.52 1.68
C ALA A 133 2.16 11.28 1.26
N ALA A 134 1.49 10.18 0.94
CA ALA A 134 2.15 8.97 0.45
C ALA A 134 2.70 9.17 -0.98
N ASP A 135 1.95 9.85 -1.85
CA ASP A 135 2.40 10.19 -3.20
C ASP A 135 3.60 11.15 -3.18
N ASP A 136 3.60 12.13 -2.27
CA ASP A 136 4.73 13.04 -2.07
C ASP A 136 5.97 12.29 -1.54
N ALA A 137 5.80 11.43 -0.55
CA ALA A 137 6.89 10.61 -0.03
C ALA A 137 7.48 9.67 -1.09
N ALA A 138 6.65 9.07 -1.95
CA ALA A 138 7.10 8.25 -3.07
C ALA A 138 7.88 9.08 -4.09
N ALA A 139 7.42 10.31 -4.38
CA ALA A 139 8.10 11.21 -5.29
C ALA A 139 9.47 11.65 -4.76
N GLU A 140 9.57 12.01 -3.49
CA GLU A 140 10.83 12.39 -2.85
C GLU A 140 11.85 11.23 -2.87
N ARG A 141 11.40 10.01 -2.59
CA ARG A 141 12.24 8.82 -2.65
C ARG A 141 12.81 8.57 -4.04
N LEU A 142 11.96 8.64 -5.07
CA LEU A 142 12.43 8.43 -6.43
C LEU A 142 13.48 9.50 -6.81
N LEU A 143 13.22 10.78 -6.48
CA LEU A 143 14.15 11.87 -6.77
C LEU A 143 15.47 11.70 -6.02
N LEU A 144 15.44 11.23 -4.78
CA LEU A 144 16.65 10.89 -4.02
C LEU A 144 17.44 9.77 -4.70
N MET A 145 16.77 8.68 -5.09
CA MET A 145 17.41 7.52 -5.74
C MET A 145 18.06 7.87 -7.09
N VAL A 146 17.52 8.85 -7.81
CA VAL A 146 18.07 9.29 -9.10
C VAL A 146 18.98 10.54 -8.96
N GLY A 147 19.35 10.95 -7.74
CA GLY A 147 20.29 12.04 -7.48
C GLY A 147 19.74 13.43 -7.84
N ARG A 148 18.42 13.66 -7.69
CA ARG A 148 17.73 14.91 -8.04
C ARG A 148 16.95 15.54 -6.89
N ALA A 149 17.21 15.12 -5.66
CA ALA A 149 16.51 15.63 -4.47
C ALA A 149 16.70 17.15 -4.29
N ASP A 150 17.90 17.66 -4.56
CA ASP A 150 18.28 19.06 -4.35
C ASP A 150 18.09 19.95 -5.59
N SER A 151 17.30 19.50 -6.58
CA SER A 151 17.07 20.28 -7.80
C SER A 151 16.30 21.58 -7.51
N ALA A 152 16.70 22.68 -8.13
CA ALA A 152 15.96 23.95 -8.10
C ALA A 152 14.52 23.82 -8.67
N HIS A 153 14.24 22.79 -9.46
CA HIS A 153 12.93 22.49 -10.04
C HIS A 153 12.18 21.39 -9.26
N GLY A 154 12.49 21.18 -8.00
CA GLY A 154 11.96 20.09 -7.16
C GLY A 154 10.45 19.94 -7.18
N ALA A 155 9.68 21.07 -7.22
CA ALA A 155 8.21 21.03 -7.29
C ALA A 155 7.72 20.38 -8.60
N GLN A 156 8.31 20.77 -9.75
CA GLN A 156 7.94 20.24 -11.05
C GLN A 156 8.37 18.77 -11.18
N LEU A 157 9.56 18.43 -10.68
CA LEU A 157 10.04 17.04 -10.69
C LEU A 157 9.14 16.14 -9.85
N ARG A 158 8.72 16.57 -8.63
CA ARG A 158 7.74 15.82 -7.83
C ARG A 158 6.41 15.65 -8.55
N ALA A 159 5.91 16.70 -9.23
CA ALA A 159 4.67 16.59 -10.00
C ALA A 159 4.75 15.53 -11.11
N LEU A 160 5.87 15.44 -11.82
CA LEU A 160 6.09 14.38 -12.84
C LEU A 160 6.09 12.98 -12.21
N VAL A 161 6.73 12.81 -11.06
CA VAL A 161 6.76 11.51 -10.38
C VAL A 161 5.36 11.15 -9.85
N ARG A 162 4.59 12.10 -9.30
CA ARG A 162 3.20 11.85 -8.91
C ARG A 162 2.32 11.45 -10.10
N ALA A 163 2.54 12.04 -11.28
CA ALA A 163 1.83 11.64 -12.50
C ALA A 163 2.13 10.17 -12.86
N TYR A 164 3.40 9.74 -12.73
CA TYR A 164 3.76 8.34 -12.87
C TYR A 164 3.08 7.46 -11.79
N GLY A 165 2.99 7.92 -10.54
CA GLY A 165 2.24 7.24 -9.47
C GLY A 165 0.76 7.04 -9.84
N GLY A 166 0.14 8.02 -10.51
CA GLY A 166 -1.20 7.89 -11.09
C GLY A 166 -1.30 6.76 -12.11
N LEU A 167 -0.30 6.64 -13.02
CA LEU A 167 -0.22 5.53 -13.95
C LEU A 167 -0.13 4.17 -13.23
N VAL A 168 0.69 4.06 -12.19
CA VAL A 168 0.81 2.84 -11.36
C VAL A 168 -0.55 2.43 -10.79
N LYS A 169 -1.31 3.38 -10.24
CA LYS A 169 -2.65 3.11 -9.66
C LYS A 169 -3.63 2.58 -10.72
N VAL A 170 -3.66 3.21 -11.90
CA VAL A 170 -4.53 2.78 -13.01
C VAL A 170 -4.09 1.41 -13.55
N ALA A 171 -2.80 1.20 -13.80
CA ALA A 171 -2.29 -0.08 -14.30
C ALA A 171 -2.52 -1.23 -13.29
N GLY A 172 -2.35 -0.96 -11.98
CA GLY A 172 -2.68 -1.90 -10.92
C GLY A 172 -4.15 -2.31 -10.91
N ARG A 173 -5.06 -1.36 -11.19
CA ARG A 173 -6.50 -1.64 -11.31
C ARG A 173 -6.82 -2.53 -12.54
N GLU A 174 -6.18 -2.27 -13.69
CA GLU A 174 -6.33 -3.12 -14.87
C GLU A 174 -5.87 -4.56 -14.62
N TRP A 175 -4.79 -4.73 -13.87
CA TRP A 175 -4.25 -6.03 -13.50
C TRP A 175 -5.11 -6.75 -12.44
N ILE A 176 -5.30 -6.13 -11.27
CA ILE A 176 -5.90 -6.79 -10.09
C ILE A 176 -7.41 -6.92 -10.20
N THR A 177 -8.09 -5.84 -10.61
CA THR A 177 -9.57 -5.77 -10.56
C THR A 177 -10.20 -6.13 -11.90
N ARG A 178 -9.77 -5.49 -12.99
CA ARG A 178 -10.34 -5.70 -14.31
C ARG A 178 -9.82 -6.94 -15.01
N ARG A 179 -8.61 -7.37 -14.65
CA ARG A 179 -7.90 -8.52 -15.25
C ARG A 179 -7.75 -8.41 -16.77
N THR A 180 -7.64 -7.19 -17.28
CA THR A 180 -7.42 -6.88 -18.70
C THR A 180 -5.96 -6.92 -19.08
N LEU A 181 -5.06 -6.70 -18.10
CA LEU A 181 -3.61 -6.80 -18.28
C LEU A 181 -3.05 -7.90 -17.38
N THR A 182 -2.01 -8.59 -17.86
CA THR A 182 -1.23 -9.51 -17.03
C THR A 182 -0.22 -8.74 -16.18
N ARG A 183 0.35 -9.39 -15.15
CA ARG A 183 1.42 -8.81 -14.33
C ARG A 183 2.63 -8.39 -15.17
N GLU A 184 2.99 -9.22 -16.15
CA GLU A 184 4.11 -9.01 -17.05
C GLU A 184 3.87 -7.78 -17.95
N GLN A 185 2.66 -7.64 -18.52
CA GLN A 185 2.30 -6.47 -19.33
C GLN A 185 2.33 -5.18 -18.52
N VAL A 186 1.87 -5.23 -17.26
CA VAL A 186 1.96 -4.07 -16.35
C VAL A 186 3.42 -3.77 -16.00
N HIS A 187 4.24 -4.79 -15.76
CA HIS A 187 5.67 -4.61 -15.51
C HIS A 187 6.35 -3.91 -16.68
N GLU A 188 6.18 -4.39 -17.91
CA GLU A 188 6.76 -3.80 -19.12
C GLU A 188 6.33 -2.33 -19.29
N LEU A 189 5.01 -2.05 -19.18
CA LEU A 189 4.48 -0.70 -19.27
C LEU A 189 5.12 0.24 -18.23
N LEU A 190 5.13 -0.17 -16.97
CA LEU A 190 5.64 0.68 -15.90
C LEU A 190 7.16 0.85 -15.97
N ALA A 191 7.91 -0.18 -16.35
CA ALA A 191 9.35 -0.11 -16.50
C ALA A 191 9.75 0.84 -17.65
N ASP A 192 9.10 0.77 -18.79
CA ASP A 192 9.38 1.65 -19.95
C ASP A 192 9.02 3.11 -19.64
N MET A 193 7.88 3.33 -18.96
CA MET A 193 7.48 4.68 -18.55
C MET A 193 8.40 5.25 -17.47
N LEU A 194 8.83 4.46 -16.50
CA LEU A 194 9.79 4.89 -15.48
C LEU A 194 11.15 5.20 -16.10
N MET A 195 11.61 4.36 -17.01
CA MET A 195 12.86 4.60 -17.74
C MET A 195 12.81 5.92 -18.53
N THR A 196 11.71 6.16 -19.24
CA THR A 196 11.48 7.42 -19.96
C THR A 196 11.43 8.62 -19.02
N LEU A 197 10.74 8.48 -17.89
CA LEU A 197 10.66 9.51 -16.86
C LEU A 197 12.05 9.90 -16.37
N VAL A 198 12.86 8.93 -15.96
CA VAL A 198 14.18 9.15 -15.35
C VAL A 198 15.21 9.67 -16.36
N THR A 199 15.25 9.09 -17.57
CA THR A 199 16.29 9.40 -18.55
C THR A 199 15.96 10.58 -19.47
N GLN A 200 14.68 10.91 -19.63
CA GLN A 200 14.26 11.95 -20.58
C GLN A 200 13.47 13.09 -19.92
N SER A 201 12.38 12.77 -19.17
CA SER A 201 11.44 13.79 -18.71
C SER A 201 12.03 14.63 -17.57
N LEU A 202 12.57 14.00 -16.54
CA LEU A 202 13.20 14.69 -15.40
C LEU A 202 14.39 15.56 -15.89
N PRO A 203 15.34 15.06 -16.72
CA PRO A 203 16.43 15.89 -17.24
C PRO A 203 15.98 17.09 -18.09
N LYS A 204 14.88 16.96 -18.85
CA LYS A 204 14.35 18.07 -19.66
C LYS A 204 13.80 19.21 -18.79
N VAL A 205 13.13 18.88 -17.68
CA VAL A 205 12.61 19.88 -16.75
C VAL A 205 13.73 20.52 -15.95
N ASP A 206 14.68 19.70 -15.49
CA ASP A 206 15.81 20.14 -14.68
C ASP A 206 16.77 21.10 -15.40
N ARG A 207 16.83 21.02 -16.74
CA ARG A 207 17.67 21.91 -17.60
C ARG A 207 16.97 23.18 -18.06
N ARG A 208 15.66 23.33 -17.84
CA ARG A 208 14.96 24.55 -18.23
C ARG A 208 15.34 25.68 -17.27
N ARG A 209 16.05 26.67 -17.77
CA ARG A 209 16.35 27.92 -17.08
C ARG A 209 15.14 28.84 -17.05
#